data_0f210393e51425a97d3b683764f61f1a
#
_entry.id   0f210393e51425a97d3b683764f61f1a
#
_cell.length_a   1.000
_cell.length_b   1.000
_cell.length_c   1.000
_cell.angle_alpha   90.00
_cell.angle_beta   90.00
_cell.angle_gamma   90.00
#
_symmetry.space_group_name_H-M   'P 1'
#
loop_
_entity.id
_entity.type
_entity.pdbx_description
1 polymer ?
#
loop_
_entity_poly.entity_id
_entity_poly.type
_entity_poly.pdbx_seq_one_letter_code
_entity_poly.pdbx_strand_id
1 'polypeptide(L)'
;MVMKEETVLPRIHDAELLYNRAVAPGLFRMRVHCAAVARQAWPGQFIMLQVSDHTDPLLRRPFSLCGTDGETLEILYRVAGRGTAIMTAWKEQQAVHLIGPLGKGFTIPDGLKTAFLVAGGIGIAPLLFLLQHLDTQQQVTGKKIFLGGKTGDDIRVLEDFKPLPADIFIAAEDGAAGFHGLVTDLFTGHIEQHAHQDLQQSAIFSCGPPAMAQAVAAIAARYGLACQLSLE
;
A
#
# COMPACT_ATOMS: atom_id res chain seq x y z
N MET A 1 1.00 -14.85 30.82
CA MET A 1 1.03 -13.41 31.23
C MET A 1 0.59 -12.62 30.01
N VAL A 2 -0.70 -12.26 29.93
CA VAL A 2 -1.26 -11.51 28.80
C VAL A 2 -0.73 -10.10 28.92
N MET A 3 0.18 -9.69 28.02
CA MET A 3 0.57 -8.30 27.91
C MET A 3 -0.67 -7.50 27.49
N LYS A 4 -1.14 -6.61 28.37
CA LYS A 4 -2.13 -5.59 28.01
C LYS A 4 -1.53 -4.76 26.89
N GLU A 5 -2.11 -4.80 25.68
CA GLU A 5 -1.88 -3.78 24.68
C GLU A 5 -2.27 -2.44 25.32
N GLU A 6 -1.28 -1.62 25.66
CA GLU A 6 -1.55 -0.22 25.98
C GLU A 6 -2.10 0.41 24.70
N THR A 7 -3.38 0.72 24.74
CA THR A 7 -4.03 1.46 23.67
C THR A 7 -3.43 2.87 23.65
N VAL A 8 -2.42 3.06 22.84
CA VAL A 8 -1.84 4.40 22.63
C VAL A 8 -2.90 5.23 21.91
N LEU A 9 -3.43 6.24 22.60
CA LEU A 9 -4.41 7.15 22.01
C LEU A 9 -3.76 7.90 20.83
N PRO A 10 -4.45 8.03 19.69
CA PRO A 10 -3.96 8.77 18.56
C PRO A 10 -3.63 10.23 18.97
N ARG A 11 -2.41 10.66 18.71
CA ARG A 11 -1.95 12.01 19.00
C ARG A 11 -1.67 12.77 17.71
N ILE A 12 -1.76 14.09 17.80
CA ILE A 12 -1.27 14.96 16.73
C ILE A 12 0.25 15.02 16.87
N HIS A 13 0.94 14.80 15.77
CA HIS A 13 2.39 14.89 15.65
C HIS A 13 2.76 15.98 14.67
N ASP A 14 3.79 16.73 15.00
CA ASP A 14 4.48 17.61 14.09
C ASP A 14 5.49 16.79 13.30
N ALA A 15 5.49 16.96 12.00
CA ALA A 15 6.38 16.29 11.06
C ALA A 15 6.99 17.32 10.12
N GLU A 16 8.12 16.99 9.54
CA GLU A 16 8.80 17.81 8.53
C GLU A 16 8.72 17.14 7.17
N LEU A 17 8.30 17.89 6.16
CA LEU A 17 8.28 17.43 4.78
C LEU A 17 9.70 17.39 4.22
N LEU A 18 10.17 16.20 3.87
CA LEU A 18 11.50 16.01 3.29
C LEU A 18 11.49 16.13 1.76
N TYR A 19 10.47 15.57 1.11
CA TYR A 19 10.19 15.81 -0.30
C TYR A 19 8.72 15.53 -0.64
N ASN A 20 8.27 16.14 -1.75
CA ASN A 20 6.98 15.89 -2.35
C ASN A 20 7.12 16.03 -3.87
N ARG A 21 7.10 14.93 -4.61
CA ARG A 21 7.40 14.94 -6.05
C ARG A 21 6.40 14.11 -6.85
N ALA A 22 6.11 14.56 -8.06
CA ALA A 22 5.32 13.78 -9.01
C ALA A 22 6.13 12.56 -9.48
N VAL A 23 5.49 11.40 -9.51
CA VAL A 23 6.06 10.12 -10.00
C VAL A 23 5.36 9.63 -11.26
N ALA A 24 4.11 10.09 -11.49
CA ALA A 24 3.35 9.92 -12.72
C ALA A 24 2.28 11.03 -12.80
N PRO A 25 1.56 11.20 -13.91
CA PRO A 25 0.49 12.19 -14.01
C PRO A 25 -0.52 12.04 -12.86
N GLY A 26 -0.64 13.09 -12.03
CA GLY A 26 -1.54 13.11 -10.88
C GLY A 26 -1.16 12.17 -9.71
N LEU A 27 -0.02 11.49 -9.77
CA LEU A 27 0.52 10.66 -8.69
C LEU A 27 1.76 11.32 -8.09
N PHE A 28 1.80 11.38 -6.78
CA PHE A 28 2.88 11.99 -6.01
C PHE A 28 3.41 11.01 -4.97
N ARG A 29 4.73 11.05 -4.77
CA ARG A 29 5.41 10.40 -3.65
C ARG A 29 5.92 11.46 -2.69
N MET A 30 5.62 11.28 -1.42
CA MET A 30 5.97 12.20 -0.36
C MET A 30 6.69 11.46 0.76
N ARG A 31 7.70 12.10 1.35
CA ARG A 31 8.38 11.61 2.55
C ARG A 31 8.32 12.67 3.62
N VAL A 32 7.94 12.26 4.83
CA VAL A 32 7.91 13.12 6.01
C VAL A 32 8.74 12.53 7.14
N HIS A 33 9.48 13.36 7.84
CA HIS A 33 10.20 12.96 9.06
C HIS A 33 9.23 13.04 10.24
N CYS A 34 8.99 11.91 10.87
CA CYS A 34 8.19 11.78 12.09
C CYS A 34 8.55 10.48 12.82
N ALA A 35 9.67 10.46 13.51
CA ALA A 35 10.21 9.27 14.18
C ALA A 35 9.22 8.63 15.17
N ALA A 36 8.41 9.45 15.86
CA ALA A 36 7.42 8.96 16.81
C ALA A 36 6.37 8.04 16.18
N VAL A 37 5.97 8.31 14.93
CA VAL A 37 5.01 7.50 14.17
C VAL A 37 5.74 6.41 13.37
N ALA A 38 6.87 6.75 12.75
CA ALA A 38 7.63 5.85 11.89
C ALA A 38 8.07 4.56 12.59
N ARG A 39 8.53 4.66 13.86
CA ARG A 39 8.97 3.52 14.67
C ARG A 39 7.84 2.58 15.08
N GLN A 40 6.61 3.04 15.07
CA GLN A 40 5.42 2.28 15.47
C GLN A 40 4.60 1.82 14.25
N ALA A 41 4.92 2.34 13.07
CA ALA A 41 4.19 2.07 11.86
C ALA A 41 4.29 0.60 11.45
N TRP A 42 3.15 0.02 11.04
CA TRP A 42 3.05 -1.35 10.58
C TRP A 42 2.39 -1.41 9.19
N PRO A 43 2.79 -2.34 8.30
CA PRO A 43 2.17 -2.50 6.98
C PRO A 43 0.64 -2.59 7.04
N GLY A 44 -0.03 -1.83 6.17
CA GLY A 44 -1.50 -1.75 6.14
C GLY A 44 -2.10 -0.66 7.03
N GLN A 45 -1.29 0.02 7.84
CA GLN A 45 -1.71 1.20 8.60
C GLN A 45 -1.67 2.47 7.73
N PHE A 46 -2.35 3.51 8.21
CA PHE A 46 -2.47 4.80 7.56
C PHE A 46 -2.25 5.96 8.56
N ILE A 47 -2.15 7.15 8.03
CA ILE A 47 -2.13 8.40 8.80
C ILE A 47 -3.21 9.36 8.30
N MET A 48 -3.57 10.33 9.14
CA MET A 48 -4.48 11.43 8.80
C MET A 48 -3.68 12.72 8.72
N LEU A 49 -3.50 13.28 7.51
CA LEU A 49 -2.79 14.54 7.28
C LEU A 49 -3.73 15.74 7.32
N GLN A 50 -3.30 16.80 7.99
CA GLN A 50 -3.91 18.13 7.87
C GLN A 50 -3.40 18.79 6.58
N VAL A 51 -4.32 19.14 5.71
CA VAL A 51 -3.97 19.65 4.37
C VAL A 51 -4.01 21.17 4.27
N SER A 52 -4.59 21.84 5.27
CA SER A 52 -4.70 23.29 5.37
C SER A 52 -4.87 23.71 6.82
N ASP A 53 -4.40 24.90 7.16
CA ASP A 53 -4.66 25.57 8.44
C ASP A 53 -5.97 26.37 8.44
N HIS A 54 -6.63 26.43 7.28
CA HIS A 54 -7.90 27.10 7.10
C HIS A 54 -9.07 26.13 7.32
N THR A 55 -10.27 26.71 7.48
CA THR A 55 -11.52 25.94 7.66
C THR A 55 -11.98 25.22 6.39
N ASP A 56 -11.39 25.49 5.23
CA ASP A 56 -11.72 24.87 3.96
C ASP A 56 -10.45 24.51 3.15
N PRO A 57 -10.11 23.23 3.03
CA PRO A 57 -10.79 22.04 3.58
C PRO A 57 -10.47 21.81 5.07
N LEU A 58 -11.51 21.64 5.89
CA LEU A 58 -11.39 21.45 7.34
C LEU A 58 -10.84 20.06 7.73
N LEU A 59 -11.31 19.01 7.05
CA LEU A 59 -11.03 17.65 7.47
C LEU A 59 -9.63 17.20 7.05
N ARG A 60 -8.97 16.43 7.90
CA ARG A 60 -7.75 15.69 7.56
C ARG A 60 -8.04 14.66 6.47
N ARG A 61 -7.02 14.25 5.74
CA ARG A 61 -7.11 13.22 4.70
C ARG A 61 -6.36 11.97 5.10
N PRO A 62 -6.96 10.79 4.92
CA PRO A 62 -6.30 9.51 5.17
C PRO A 62 -5.30 9.20 4.05
N PHE A 63 -4.14 8.66 4.43
CA PHE A 63 -3.15 8.16 3.49
C PHE A 63 -2.51 6.89 4.04
N SER A 64 -2.58 5.83 3.25
CA SER A 64 -1.86 4.59 3.54
C SER A 64 -0.36 4.85 3.52
N LEU A 65 0.35 4.22 4.46
CA LEU A 65 1.81 4.24 4.46
C LEU A 65 2.34 3.28 3.40
N CYS A 66 3.31 3.73 2.61
CA CYS A 66 3.97 2.89 1.61
C CYS A 66 5.39 2.48 1.99
N GLY A 67 5.88 2.93 3.14
CA GLY A 67 7.17 2.50 3.69
C GLY A 67 7.61 3.33 4.89
N THR A 68 8.62 2.83 5.59
CA THR A 68 9.32 3.53 6.66
C THR A 68 10.76 3.04 6.76
N ASP A 69 11.65 3.90 7.27
CA ASP A 69 13.00 3.55 7.70
C ASP A 69 13.18 3.67 9.23
N GLY A 70 12.07 3.86 9.97
CA GLY A 70 12.05 4.05 11.41
C GLY A 70 12.17 5.51 11.85
N GLU A 71 12.55 6.42 10.98
CA GLU A 71 12.62 7.87 11.23
C GLU A 71 11.65 8.64 10.32
N THR A 72 11.44 8.14 9.11
CA THR A 72 10.60 8.76 8.10
C THR A 72 9.44 7.87 7.67
N LEU A 73 8.38 8.49 7.18
CA LEU A 73 7.20 7.83 6.59
C LEU A 73 7.15 8.16 5.09
N GLU A 74 6.91 7.16 4.28
CA GLU A 74 6.61 7.33 2.87
C GLU A 74 5.12 7.20 2.59
N ILE A 75 4.62 8.08 1.73
CA ILE A 75 3.23 8.19 1.33
C ILE A 75 3.18 8.32 -0.18
N LEU A 76 2.33 7.51 -0.80
CA LEU A 76 1.97 7.65 -2.20
C LEU A 76 0.54 8.16 -2.26
N TYR A 77 0.28 9.23 -3.03
CA TYR A 77 -1.07 9.76 -3.14
C TYR A 77 -1.42 10.20 -4.56
N ARG A 78 -2.70 10.09 -4.88
CA ARG A 78 -3.30 10.57 -6.12
C ARG A 78 -3.98 11.92 -5.89
N VAL A 79 -3.84 12.83 -6.82
CA VAL A 79 -4.61 14.08 -6.84
C VAL A 79 -6.04 13.75 -7.25
N ALA A 80 -6.94 13.67 -6.26
CA ALA A 80 -8.34 13.29 -6.46
C ALA A 80 -9.32 14.40 -6.06
N GLY A 81 -8.85 15.48 -5.44
CA GLY A 81 -9.71 16.56 -4.99
C GLY A 81 -8.93 17.72 -4.38
N ARG A 82 -9.64 18.71 -3.83
CA ARG A 82 -9.06 19.98 -3.36
C ARG A 82 -7.92 19.78 -2.34
N GLY A 83 -8.09 18.88 -1.36
CA GLY A 83 -7.04 18.64 -0.35
C GLY A 83 -5.75 18.15 -0.97
N THR A 84 -5.81 17.10 -1.80
CA THR A 84 -4.63 16.56 -2.48
C THR A 84 -4.06 17.52 -3.53
N ALA A 85 -4.89 18.38 -4.13
CA ALA A 85 -4.41 19.45 -5.01
C ALA A 85 -3.59 20.51 -4.25
N ILE A 86 -4.01 20.89 -3.03
CA ILE A 86 -3.22 21.78 -2.16
C ILE A 86 -1.86 21.15 -1.83
N MET A 87 -1.84 19.85 -1.52
CA MET A 87 -0.61 19.14 -1.18
C MET A 87 0.43 19.15 -2.30
N THR A 88 0.04 19.22 -3.57
CA THR A 88 1.00 19.29 -4.70
C THR A 88 1.93 20.49 -4.66
N ALA A 89 1.51 21.56 -3.98
CA ALA A 89 2.29 22.79 -3.82
C ALA A 89 3.18 22.80 -2.56
N TRP A 90 3.11 21.76 -1.72
CA TRP A 90 3.92 21.67 -0.52
C TRP A 90 5.41 21.56 -0.85
N LYS A 91 6.24 22.22 -0.03
CA LYS A 91 7.68 22.32 -0.24
C LYS A 91 8.45 21.66 0.88
N GLU A 92 9.67 21.25 0.57
CA GLU A 92 10.62 20.72 1.54
C GLU A 92 10.78 21.66 2.74
N GLN A 93 11.03 21.07 3.90
CA GLN A 93 11.14 21.73 5.21
C GLN A 93 9.84 22.36 5.73
N GLN A 94 8.72 22.17 5.04
CA GLN A 94 7.42 22.61 5.54
C GLN A 94 6.98 21.73 6.73
N ALA A 95 6.44 22.38 7.76
CA ALA A 95 5.78 21.67 8.85
C ALA A 95 4.48 21.01 8.37
N VAL A 96 4.26 19.77 8.77
CA VAL A 96 3.07 18.97 8.43
C VAL A 96 2.51 18.39 9.72
N HIS A 97 1.20 18.51 9.92
CA HIS A 97 0.54 17.96 11.10
C HIS A 97 -0.20 16.65 10.73
N LEU A 98 0.11 15.58 11.43
CA LEU A 98 -0.48 14.28 11.19
C LEU A 98 -0.96 13.60 12.48
N ILE A 99 -1.90 12.67 12.32
CA ILE A 99 -2.33 11.75 13.37
C ILE A 99 -2.02 10.33 12.89
N GLY A 100 -1.35 9.54 13.72
CA GLY A 100 -1.01 8.16 13.37
C GLY A 100 -0.03 7.50 14.34
N PRO A 101 0.36 6.24 14.05
CA PRO A 101 -0.25 5.38 13.02
C PRO A 101 -1.67 4.98 13.41
N LEU A 102 -2.52 4.77 12.41
CA LEU A 102 -3.94 4.41 12.59
C LEU A 102 -4.26 3.11 11.86
N GLY A 103 -5.33 2.47 12.30
CA GLY A 103 -5.80 1.23 11.69
C GLY A 103 -5.06 -0.01 12.21
N LYS A 104 -5.62 -1.16 11.86
CA LYS A 104 -5.09 -2.47 12.21
C LYS A 104 -4.32 -3.03 11.02
N GLY A 105 -3.02 -2.96 11.04
CA GLY A 105 -2.17 -3.43 9.93
C GLY A 105 -2.41 -4.89 9.50
N PHE A 106 -1.71 -5.33 8.48
CA PHE A 106 -1.76 -6.72 8.03
C PHE A 106 -1.21 -7.68 9.09
N THR A 107 -1.86 -8.82 9.23
CA THR A 107 -1.37 -9.93 10.05
C THR A 107 -0.64 -10.92 9.16
N ILE A 108 0.62 -11.20 9.44
CA ILE A 108 1.39 -12.18 8.68
C ILE A 108 1.15 -13.56 9.28
N PRO A 109 0.58 -14.53 8.53
CA PRO A 109 0.35 -15.87 9.04
C PRO A 109 1.65 -16.59 9.41
N ASP A 110 1.62 -17.34 10.49
CA ASP A 110 2.74 -18.21 10.86
C ASP A 110 3.03 -19.22 9.75
N GLY A 111 4.31 -19.42 9.45
CA GLY A 111 4.73 -20.35 8.41
C GLY A 111 4.46 -19.89 6.97
N LEU A 112 4.10 -18.62 6.76
CA LEU A 112 3.95 -18.04 5.41
C LEU A 112 5.22 -18.26 4.58
N LYS A 113 5.07 -18.85 3.39
CA LYS A 113 6.14 -19.05 2.40
C LYS A 113 5.96 -18.16 1.18
N THR A 114 4.71 -18.00 0.73
CA THR A 114 4.39 -17.21 -0.47
C THR A 114 3.36 -16.13 -0.16
N ALA A 115 3.69 -14.90 -0.45
CA ALA A 115 2.80 -13.76 -0.35
C ALA A 115 2.39 -13.31 -1.76
N PHE A 116 1.08 -13.31 -2.03
CA PHE A 116 0.47 -12.72 -3.21
C PHE A 116 -0.04 -11.32 -2.88
N LEU A 117 0.56 -10.30 -3.46
CA LEU A 117 0.24 -8.88 -3.25
C LEU A 117 -0.56 -8.39 -4.46
N VAL A 118 -1.88 -8.24 -4.33
CA VAL A 118 -2.77 -7.89 -5.44
C VAL A 118 -3.25 -6.45 -5.28
N ALA A 119 -2.79 -5.57 -6.15
CA ALA A 119 -3.02 -4.13 -6.09
C ALA A 119 -3.82 -3.60 -7.27
N GLY A 120 -4.69 -2.61 -7.02
CA GLY A 120 -5.34 -1.80 -8.05
C GLY A 120 -4.92 -0.33 -7.93
N GLY A 121 -4.20 0.19 -8.93
CA GLY A 121 -3.76 1.58 -8.94
C GLY A 121 -3.01 1.98 -7.68
N ILE A 122 -3.51 3.03 -6.99
CA ILE A 122 -2.87 3.57 -5.77
C ILE A 122 -2.86 2.57 -4.59
N GLY A 123 -3.70 1.54 -4.61
CA GLY A 123 -3.71 0.47 -3.60
C GLY A 123 -2.41 -0.32 -3.50
N ILE A 124 -1.45 -0.07 -4.39
CA ILE A 124 -0.08 -0.59 -4.27
C ILE A 124 0.64 -0.06 -3.02
N ALA A 125 0.29 1.14 -2.53
CA ALA A 125 1.00 1.82 -1.44
C ALA A 125 1.16 0.96 -0.17
N PRO A 126 0.09 0.45 0.48
CA PRO A 126 0.24 -0.37 1.68
C PRO A 126 0.93 -1.71 1.40
N LEU A 127 0.87 -2.22 0.15
CA LEU A 127 1.51 -3.46 -0.25
C LEU A 127 3.02 -3.30 -0.47
N LEU A 128 3.50 -2.12 -0.87
CA LEU A 128 4.93 -1.80 -0.90
C LEU A 128 5.53 -1.82 0.51
N PHE A 129 4.83 -1.28 1.49
CA PHE A 129 5.27 -1.35 2.87
C PHE A 129 5.28 -2.81 3.39
N LEU A 130 4.24 -3.58 3.04
CA LEU A 130 4.22 -5.01 3.37
C LEU A 130 5.39 -5.74 2.71
N LEU A 131 5.68 -5.48 1.44
CA LEU A 131 6.81 -6.07 0.73
C LEU A 131 8.14 -5.76 1.43
N GLN A 132 8.37 -4.50 1.81
CA GLN A 132 9.55 -4.08 2.57
C GLN A 132 9.68 -4.87 3.87
N HIS A 133 8.58 -5.06 4.59
CA HIS A 133 8.57 -5.84 5.82
C HIS A 133 8.82 -7.33 5.57
N LEU A 134 8.16 -7.94 4.58
CA LEU A 134 8.34 -9.34 4.22
C LEU A 134 9.76 -9.65 3.73
N ASP A 135 10.46 -8.68 3.17
CA ASP A 135 11.84 -8.85 2.73
C ASP A 135 12.82 -9.09 3.89
N THR A 136 12.47 -8.62 5.08
CA THR A 136 13.21 -8.92 6.31
C THR A 136 12.92 -10.32 6.87
N GLN A 137 11.87 -10.99 6.38
CA GLN A 137 11.41 -12.29 6.85
C GLN A 137 11.99 -13.42 5.99
N GLN A 138 13.09 -14.03 6.41
CA GLN A 138 13.81 -15.05 5.64
C GLN A 138 12.95 -16.25 5.24
N GLN A 139 11.90 -16.58 6.01
CA GLN A 139 10.99 -17.69 5.71
C GLN A 139 10.05 -17.41 4.53
N VAL A 140 9.79 -16.14 4.18
CA VAL A 140 8.94 -15.76 3.05
C VAL A 140 9.79 -15.70 1.78
N THR A 141 9.86 -16.80 1.07
CA THR A 141 10.71 -16.96 -0.11
C THR A 141 10.02 -16.56 -1.41
N GLY A 142 8.69 -16.68 -1.48
CA GLY A 142 7.88 -16.29 -2.63
C GLY A 142 7.18 -14.95 -2.36
N LYS A 143 7.58 -13.89 -3.06
CA LYS A 143 6.92 -12.57 -3.01
C LYS A 143 6.50 -12.22 -4.43
N LYS A 144 5.19 -12.10 -4.67
CA LYS A 144 4.62 -11.88 -6.00
C LYS A 144 3.66 -10.71 -5.97
N ILE A 145 3.93 -9.68 -6.79
CA ILE A 145 3.11 -8.49 -6.93
C ILE A 145 2.31 -8.58 -8.22
N PHE A 146 1.00 -8.45 -8.10
CA PHE A 146 0.07 -8.27 -9.22
C PHE A 146 -0.46 -6.85 -9.15
N LEU A 147 -0.05 -6.00 -10.09
CA LEU A 147 -0.51 -4.62 -10.16
C LEU A 147 -1.40 -4.42 -11.37
N GLY A 148 -2.62 -3.96 -11.11
CA GLY A 148 -3.58 -3.51 -12.12
C GLY A 148 -3.67 -2.00 -12.20
N GLY A 149 -3.81 -1.49 -13.40
CA GLY A 149 -4.10 -0.09 -13.69
C GLY A 149 -5.06 0.04 -14.87
N LYS A 150 -5.75 1.18 -14.95
CA LYS A 150 -6.57 1.50 -16.13
C LYS A 150 -5.70 1.81 -17.34
N THR A 151 -4.55 2.44 -17.09
CA THR A 151 -3.61 2.88 -18.10
C THR A 151 -2.18 2.51 -17.73
N GLY A 152 -1.27 2.57 -18.70
CA GLY A 152 0.15 2.40 -18.47
C GLY A 152 0.72 3.40 -17.42
N ASP A 153 0.16 4.60 -17.33
CA ASP A 153 0.61 5.59 -16.34
C ASP A 153 0.34 5.16 -14.88
N ASP A 154 -0.75 4.41 -14.63
CA ASP A 154 -1.03 3.85 -13.31
C ASP A 154 0.03 2.82 -12.87
N ILE A 155 0.66 2.16 -13.84
CA ILE A 155 1.67 1.12 -13.61
C ILE A 155 3.08 1.72 -13.42
N ARG A 156 3.35 2.87 -14.03
CA ARG A 156 4.67 3.54 -13.98
C ARG A 156 5.12 3.87 -12.56
N VAL A 157 4.18 3.99 -11.62
CA VAL A 157 4.50 4.20 -10.21
C VAL A 157 5.51 3.19 -9.65
N LEU A 158 5.53 1.95 -10.16
CA LEU A 158 6.49 0.93 -9.71
C LEU A 158 7.95 1.29 -10.06
N GLU A 159 8.18 2.07 -11.10
CA GLU A 159 9.54 2.46 -11.50
C GLU A 159 10.26 3.26 -10.42
N ASP A 160 9.49 4.04 -9.64
CA ASP A 160 10.00 4.88 -8.55
C ASP A 160 10.43 4.08 -7.30
N PHE A 161 10.02 2.81 -7.22
CA PHE A 161 10.30 1.94 -6.08
C PHE A 161 11.28 0.80 -6.38
N LYS A 162 11.81 0.73 -7.61
CA LYS A 162 12.77 -0.31 -8.00
C LYS A 162 14.15 -0.10 -7.35
N PRO A 163 14.90 -1.19 -7.05
CA PRO A 163 14.53 -2.59 -7.25
C PRO A 163 13.53 -3.08 -6.19
N LEU A 164 12.58 -3.95 -6.61
CA LEU A 164 11.64 -4.60 -5.71
C LEU A 164 12.04 -6.08 -5.54
N PRO A 165 12.11 -6.60 -4.32
CA PRO A 165 12.49 -7.99 -4.04
C PRO A 165 11.31 -8.95 -4.25
N ALA A 166 10.68 -8.93 -5.44
CA ALA A 166 9.49 -9.71 -5.78
C ALA A 166 9.39 -9.96 -7.28
N ASP A 167 8.69 -11.02 -7.67
CA ASP A 167 8.21 -11.22 -9.02
C ASP A 167 7.05 -10.25 -9.31
N ILE A 168 7.12 -9.51 -10.42
CA ILE A 168 6.14 -8.47 -10.75
C ILE A 168 5.31 -8.88 -11.95
N PHE A 169 3.99 -8.89 -11.79
CA PHE A 169 3.00 -9.17 -12.81
C PHE A 169 2.13 -7.92 -13.00
N ILE A 170 1.99 -7.47 -14.22
CA ILE A 170 1.34 -6.21 -14.56
C ILE A 170 0.13 -6.49 -15.46
N ALA A 171 -0.99 -5.81 -15.17
CA ALA A 171 -2.16 -5.75 -16.02
C ALA A 171 -2.58 -4.31 -16.27
N ALA A 172 -2.77 -3.92 -17.52
CA ALA A 172 -3.30 -2.62 -17.90
C ALA A 172 -4.56 -2.82 -18.76
N GLU A 173 -5.66 -2.15 -18.38
CA GLU A 173 -6.93 -2.30 -19.10
C GLU A 173 -6.86 -1.75 -20.53
N ASP A 174 -6.01 -0.74 -20.77
CA ASP A 174 -5.74 -0.17 -22.10
C ASP A 174 -4.73 -0.98 -22.94
N GLY A 175 -4.16 -2.06 -22.38
CA GLY A 175 -3.14 -2.87 -23.04
C GLY A 175 -1.77 -2.22 -23.19
N ALA A 176 -1.54 -1.06 -22.59
CA ALA A 176 -0.27 -0.33 -22.71
C ALA A 176 0.91 -0.99 -21.96
N ALA A 177 0.63 -1.92 -21.02
CA ALA A 177 1.67 -2.61 -20.27
C ALA A 177 1.19 -3.99 -19.78
N GLY A 178 2.04 -5.01 -19.95
CA GLY A 178 1.81 -6.35 -19.41
C GLY A 178 0.58 -7.07 -20.01
N PHE A 179 -0.24 -7.65 -19.14
CA PHE A 179 -1.48 -8.33 -19.52
C PHE A 179 -2.56 -7.31 -19.89
N HIS A 180 -3.20 -7.48 -21.04
CA HIS A 180 -4.32 -6.64 -21.47
C HIS A 180 -5.60 -7.13 -20.78
N GLY A 181 -6.08 -6.42 -19.77
CA GLY A 181 -7.27 -6.78 -19.01
C GLY A 181 -7.16 -6.48 -17.52
N LEU A 182 -8.00 -7.12 -16.72
CA LEU A 182 -8.05 -6.91 -15.29
C LEU A 182 -6.95 -7.70 -14.56
N VAL A 183 -6.39 -7.12 -13.51
CA VAL A 183 -5.41 -7.79 -12.65
C VAL A 183 -5.97 -9.06 -12.00
N THR A 184 -7.27 -9.12 -11.75
CA THR A 184 -7.96 -10.29 -11.22
C THR A 184 -7.96 -11.47 -12.19
N ASP A 185 -8.03 -11.21 -13.49
CA ASP A 185 -7.95 -12.25 -14.52
C ASP A 185 -6.52 -12.79 -14.63
N LEU A 186 -5.54 -11.88 -14.65
CA LEU A 186 -4.12 -12.24 -14.60
C LEU A 186 -3.79 -13.07 -13.35
N PHE A 187 -4.28 -12.65 -12.19
CA PHE A 187 -4.07 -13.36 -10.92
C PHE A 187 -4.76 -14.72 -10.91
N THR A 188 -6.00 -14.82 -11.42
CA THR A 188 -6.73 -16.09 -11.54
C THR A 188 -5.95 -17.07 -12.42
N GLY A 189 -5.51 -16.64 -13.60
CA GLY A 189 -4.70 -17.47 -14.49
C GLY A 189 -3.40 -17.95 -13.85
N HIS A 190 -2.76 -17.08 -13.06
CA HIS A 190 -1.54 -17.44 -12.31
C HIS A 190 -1.84 -18.54 -11.26
N ILE A 191 -2.90 -18.39 -10.48
CA ILE A 191 -3.29 -19.37 -9.47
C ILE A 191 -3.67 -20.71 -10.15
N GLU A 192 -4.42 -20.69 -11.24
CA GLU A 192 -4.82 -21.89 -11.99
C GLU A 192 -3.61 -22.67 -12.53
N GLN A 193 -2.62 -22.00 -13.08
CA GLN A 193 -1.38 -22.62 -13.56
C GLN A 193 -0.56 -23.25 -12.44
N HIS A 194 -0.68 -22.77 -11.21
CA HIS A 194 0.08 -23.24 -10.05
C HIS A 194 -0.78 -24.01 -9.03
N ALA A 195 -2.04 -24.32 -9.36
CA ALA A 195 -2.98 -25.02 -8.46
C ALA A 195 -2.52 -26.41 -8.02
N HIS A 196 -1.56 -27.00 -8.71
CA HIS A 196 -0.93 -28.29 -8.33
C HIS A 196 0.19 -28.12 -7.28
N GLN A 197 0.60 -26.89 -7.00
CA GLN A 197 1.58 -26.60 -5.96
C GLN A 197 0.86 -26.47 -4.62
N ASP A 198 1.57 -26.78 -3.55
CA ASP A 198 1.02 -26.61 -2.20
C ASP A 198 0.84 -25.13 -1.87
N LEU A 199 -0.40 -24.65 -1.94
CA LEU A 199 -0.78 -23.29 -1.61
C LEU A 199 -1.07 -23.07 -0.10
N GLN A 200 -0.95 -24.12 0.73
CA GLN A 200 -1.31 -24.07 2.16
C GLN A 200 -0.49 -23.06 2.97
N GLN A 201 0.73 -22.76 2.52
CA GLN A 201 1.61 -21.76 3.14
C GLN A 201 1.61 -20.43 2.38
N SER A 202 0.52 -20.15 1.67
CA SER A 202 0.36 -18.92 0.90
C SER A 202 -0.75 -18.05 1.47
N ALA A 203 -0.61 -16.74 1.31
CA ALA A 203 -1.65 -15.77 1.67
C ALA A 203 -1.75 -14.65 0.62
N ILE A 204 -2.95 -14.13 0.47
CA ILE A 204 -3.26 -13.00 -0.39
C ILE A 204 -3.40 -11.76 0.48
N PHE A 205 -2.74 -10.69 0.07
CA PHE A 205 -2.89 -9.34 0.61
C PHE A 205 -3.31 -8.43 -0.53
N SER A 206 -4.42 -7.73 -0.37
CA SER A 206 -4.95 -6.92 -1.47
C SER A 206 -5.41 -5.55 -1.01
N CYS A 207 -5.22 -4.57 -1.88
CA CYS A 207 -5.73 -3.21 -1.72
C CYS A 207 -6.04 -2.61 -3.10
N GLY A 208 -7.20 -1.98 -3.21
CA GLY A 208 -7.66 -1.34 -4.44
C GLY A 208 -9.18 -1.18 -4.50
N PRO A 209 -9.74 -0.91 -5.68
CA PRO A 209 -11.16 -0.65 -5.85
C PRO A 209 -12.06 -1.77 -5.29
N PRO A 210 -13.27 -1.44 -4.77
CA PRO A 210 -14.17 -2.41 -4.14
C PRO A 210 -14.50 -3.63 -5.03
N ALA A 211 -14.70 -3.43 -6.32
CA ALA A 211 -14.97 -4.53 -7.27
C ALA A 211 -13.78 -5.49 -7.37
N MET A 212 -12.54 -4.97 -7.39
CA MET A 212 -11.32 -5.79 -7.38
C MET A 212 -11.21 -6.57 -6.05
N ALA A 213 -11.44 -5.92 -4.92
CA ALA A 213 -11.39 -6.56 -3.61
C ALA A 213 -12.38 -7.72 -3.50
N GLN A 214 -13.62 -7.54 -4.01
CA GLN A 214 -14.63 -8.60 -4.08
C GLN A 214 -14.18 -9.78 -4.94
N ALA A 215 -13.63 -9.50 -6.13
CA ALA A 215 -13.12 -10.55 -7.02
C ALA A 215 -11.95 -11.33 -6.40
N VAL A 216 -11.01 -10.62 -5.75
CA VAL A 216 -9.88 -11.25 -5.04
C VAL A 216 -10.38 -12.13 -3.89
N ALA A 217 -11.37 -11.66 -3.11
CA ALA A 217 -11.98 -12.47 -2.05
C ALA A 217 -12.65 -13.75 -2.59
N ALA A 218 -13.33 -13.65 -3.73
CA ALA A 218 -13.94 -14.80 -4.39
C ALA A 218 -12.89 -15.82 -4.88
N ILE A 219 -11.78 -15.35 -5.45
CA ILE A 219 -10.65 -16.19 -5.83
C ILE A 219 -10.07 -16.89 -4.60
N ALA A 220 -9.82 -16.14 -3.51
CA ALA A 220 -9.32 -16.68 -2.26
C ALA A 220 -10.21 -17.81 -1.72
N ALA A 221 -11.52 -17.58 -1.68
CA ALA A 221 -12.50 -18.57 -1.24
C ALA A 221 -12.51 -19.83 -2.13
N ARG A 222 -12.44 -19.66 -3.45
CA ARG A 222 -12.41 -20.78 -4.42
C ARG A 222 -11.21 -21.69 -4.23
N TYR A 223 -10.05 -21.14 -3.88
CA TYR A 223 -8.80 -21.90 -3.74
C TYR A 223 -8.38 -22.15 -2.29
N GLY A 224 -9.23 -21.81 -1.31
CA GLY A 224 -8.95 -22.01 0.12
C GLY A 224 -7.75 -21.21 0.65
N LEU A 225 -7.46 -20.05 0.06
CA LEU A 225 -6.33 -19.19 0.45
C LEU A 225 -6.74 -18.19 1.54
N ALA A 226 -5.85 -18.01 2.52
CA ALA A 226 -5.98 -16.89 3.45
C ALA A 226 -5.92 -15.57 2.69
N CYS A 227 -6.84 -14.64 2.99
CA CYS A 227 -6.92 -13.35 2.30
C CYS A 227 -7.16 -12.22 3.28
N GLN A 228 -6.40 -11.15 3.13
CA GLN A 228 -6.58 -9.91 3.87
C GLN A 228 -6.74 -8.76 2.88
N LEU A 229 -7.78 -7.95 3.11
CA LEU A 229 -8.11 -6.81 2.28
C LEU A 229 -7.89 -5.52 3.08
N SER A 230 -7.11 -4.59 2.53
CA SER A 230 -7.07 -3.21 2.99
C SER A 230 -8.13 -2.42 2.22
N LEU A 231 -9.08 -1.83 2.94
CA LEU A 231 -10.14 -1.02 2.36
C LEU A 231 -9.73 0.45 2.47
N GLU A 232 -9.88 1.18 1.36
CA GLU A 232 -9.68 2.63 1.27
C GLU A 232 -10.98 3.39 1.53
#